data_9d7e90b6990f2916de4fcd1fb081093d
#
_entry.id   9d7e90b6990f2916de4fcd1fb081093d
#
_cell.length_a   1.000
_cell.length_b   1.000
_cell.length_c   1.000
_cell.angle_alpha   90.00
_cell.angle_beta   90.00
_cell.angle_gamma   90.00
#
_symmetry.space_group_name_H-M   'P 1'
#
loop_
_entity.id
_entity.type
_entity.pdbx_description
1 polymer ?
#
loop_
_entity_poly.entity_id
_entity_poly.type
_entity_poly.pdbx_seq_one_letter_code
_entity_poly.pdbx_strand_id
1 'polypeptide(L)'
;MKNLLLVLLIFYGLSYTLFAQSDDRLKGLDSELEKVLKSLDETGFAVAIVEKDKVLYAKGFGYRDYENKIPVNANTLFAIGSCTKAFTSSILGLLNKEGKLDFEDSPINYVKELRFYNP
;
A
#
# COMPACT_ATOMS: atom_id res chain seq x y z
N MET A 1 46.14 18.08 -2.65
CA MET A 1 45.48 16.97 -3.28
C MET A 1 45.21 15.78 -2.35
N LYS A 2 46.15 15.35 -1.48
CA LYS A 2 45.89 14.25 -0.51
C LYS A 2 44.76 14.52 0.48
N ASN A 3 44.59 15.74 0.98
CA ASN A 3 43.54 16.07 1.94
C ASN A 3 42.13 16.14 1.32
N LEU A 4 42.01 16.43 0.03
CA LEU A 4 40.75 16.46 -0.68
C LEU A 4 40.20 15.03 -0.89
N LEU A 5 41.09 14.08 -1.15
CA LEU A 5 40.72 12.65 -1.28
C LEU A 5 40.22 12.08 0.04
N LEU A 6 40.82 12.48 1.15
CA LEU A 6 40.41 12.03 2.49
C LEU A 6 39.01 12.56 2.87
N VAL A 7 38.70 13.82 2.53
CA VAL A 7 37.39 14.43 2.76
C VAL A 7 36.31 13.75 1.92
N LEU A 8 36.60 13.42 0.65
CA LEU A 8 35.68 12.68 -0.23
C LEU A 8 35.41 11.25 0.28
N LEU A 9 36.42 10.55 0.80
CA LEU A 9 36.25 9.22 1.39
C LEU A 9 35.41 9.25 2.68
N ILE A 10 35.53 10.29 3.50
CA ILE A 10 34.70 10.47 4.71
C ILE A 10 33.25 10.76 4.32
N PHE A 11 33.01 11.60 3.31
CA PHE A 11 31.66 11.86 2.80
C PHE A 11 31.00 10.62 2.17
N TYR A 12 31.76 9.78 1.48
CA TYR A 12 31.27 8.53 0.90
C TYR A 12 30.95 7.50 1.98
N GLY A 13 31.71 7.44 3.07
CA GLY A 13 31.46 6.55 4.21
C GLY A 13 30.23 6.93 5.05
N LEU A 14 29.89 8.24 5.14
CA LEU A 14 28.71 8.69 5.88
C LEU A 14 27.38 8.44 5.13
N SER A 15 27.41 8.20 3.83
CA SER A 15 26.18 7.99 3.03
C SER A 15 25.54 6.61 3.22
N TYR A 16 26.17 5.69 3.89
CA TYR A 16 25.68 4.31 4.06
C TYR A 16 25.00 4.00 5.40
N THR A 17 24.83 4.97 6.29
CA THR A 17 24.26 4.72 7.63
C THR A 17 22.79 5.15 7.78
N LEU A 18 22.04 5.34 6.69
CA LEU A 18 20.57 5.37 6.75
C LEU A 18 20.02 3.94 6.75
N PHE A 19 20.48 3.11 7.69
CA PHE A 19 19.73 1.91 8.04
C PHE A 19 18.42 2.39 8.68
N ALA A 20 17.32 2.06 8.02
CA ALA A 20 16.01 2.16 8.63
C ALA A 20 16.09 1.45 9.99
N GLN A 21 15.96 2.20 11.07
CA GLN A 21 15.97 1.65 12.43
C GLN A 21 14.77 0.71 12.52
N SER A 22 15.01 -0.60 12.52
CA SER A 22 13.94 -1.58 12.64
C SER A 22 13.28 -1.38 14.00
N ASP A 23 11.97 -1.21 14.00
CA ASP A 23 11.20 -1.11 15.23
C ASP A 23 11.26 -2.46 15.96
N ASP A 24 11.79 -2.48 17.17
CA ASP A 24 11.95 -3.71 17.96
C ASP A 24 10.62 -4.44 18.21
N ARG A 25 9.50 -3.72 18.16
CA ARG A 25 8.14 -4.30 18.24
C ARG A 25 7.83 -5.25 17.07
N LEU A 26 8.53 -5.10 15.96
CA LEU A 26 8.33 -5.86 14.71
C LEU A 26 9.35 -6.99 14.54
N LYS A 27 10.19 -7.21 15.56
CA LYS A 27 11.21 -8.27 15.54
C LYS A 27 10.55 -9.65 15.41
N GLY A 28 10.97 -10.42 14.41
CA GLY A 28 10.41 -11.75 14.13
C GLY A 28 9.14 -11.75 13.29
N LEU A 29 8.55 -10.59 12.95
CA LEU A 29 7.34 -10.49 12.16
C LEU A 29 7.47 -11.19 10.79
N ASP A 30 8.61 -11.09 10.12
CA ASP A 30 8.87 -11.76 8.86
C ASP A 30 8.63 -13.27 8.95
N SER A 31 9.18 -13.89 9.98
CA SER A 31 9.05 -15.33 10.22
C SER A 31 7.59 -15.74 10.47
N GLU A 32 6.85 -14.94 11.20
CA GLU A 32 5.43 -15.19 11.45
C GLU A 32 4.59 -15.02 10.17
N LEU A 33 4.86 -13.99 9.38
CA LEU A 33 4.15 -13.76 8.11
C LEU A 33 4.46 -14.85 7.07
N GLU A 34 5.67 -15.39 7.05
CA GLU A 34 5.99 -16.55 6.22
C GLU A 34 5.23 -17.83 6.65
N LYS A 35 5.02 -18.02 7.95
CA LYS A 35 4.17 -19.13 8.45
C LYS A 35 2.72 -18.92 8.04
N VAL A 36 2.20 -17.69 8.12
CA VAL A 36 0.84 -17.33 7.66
C VAL A 36 0.69 -17.65 6.19
N LEU A 37 1.63 -17.21 5.33
CA LEU A 37 1.58 -17.50 3.90
C LEU A 37 1.44 -19.02 3.64
N LYS A 38 2.26 -19.82 4.32
CA LYS A 38 2.23 -21.28 4.18
C LYS A 38 0.93 -21.90 4.71
N SER A 39 0.40 -21.39 5.83
CA SER A 39 -0.82 -21.92 6.44
C SER A 39 -2.09 -21.62 5.64
N LEU A 40 -2.10 -20.51 4.91
CA LEU A 40 -3.22 -20.11 4.06
C LEU A 40 -3.15 -20.73 2.66
N ASP A 41 -2.04 -21.37 2.31
CA ASP A 41 -1.74 -21.91 0.96
C ASP A 41 -1.92 -20.85 -0.14
N GLU A 42 -1.53 -19.61 0.18
CA GLU A 42 -1.67 -18.47 -0.73
C GLU A 42 -0.41 -18.25 -1.56
N THR A 43 -0.58 -17.70 -2.75
CA THR A 43 0.52 -17.43 -3.66
C THR A 43 1.42 -16.31 -3.15
N GLY A 44 0.84 -15.27 -2.60
CA GLY A 44 1.57 -14.14 -2.06
C GLY A 44 0.68 -13.01 -1.55
N PHE A 45 1.24 -12.19 -0.68
CA PHE A 45 0.60 -10.99 -0.14
C PHE A 45 1.63 -9.92 0.21
N ALA A 46 1.18 -8.72 0.48
CA ALA A 46 2.00 -7.65 1.04
C ALA A 46 1.40 -7.11 2.33
N VAL A 47 2.26 -6.69 3.24
CA VAL A 47 1.90 -6.09 4.52
C VAL A 47 2.54 -4.73 4.66
N ALA A 48 1.77 -3.74 5.09
CA ALA A 48 2.26 -2.45 5.52
C ALA A 48 1.75 -2.14 6.94
N ILE A 49 2.62 -1.61 7.78
CA ILE A 49 2.29 -1.11 9.11
C ILE A 49 2.63 0.37 9.14
N VAL A 50 1.63 1.18 9.44
CA VAL A 50 1.75 2.63 9.49
C VAL A 50 1.36 3.09 10.88
N GLU A 51 2.20 3.92 11.50
CA GLU A 51 1.90 4.58 12.77
C GLU A 51 1.94 6.10 12.54
N LYS A 52 0.78 6.74 12.70
CA LYS A 52 0.58 8.16 12.33
C LYS A 52 0.90 8.36 10.84
N ASP A 53 1.96 9.10 10.53
CA ASP A 53 2.43 9.43 9.17
C ASP A 53 3.70 8.66 8.76
N LYS A 54 4.18 7.75 9.62
CA LYS A 54 5.40 6.98 9.41
C LYS A 54 5.09 5.53 9.04
N VAL A 55 5.61 5.09 7.89
CA VAL A 55 5.62 3.66 7.53
C VAL A 55 6.69 2.97 8.36
N LEU A 56 6.27 2.08 9.27
CA LEU A 56 7.16 1.29 10.12
C LEU A 56 7.61 0.00 9.44
N TYR A 57 6.75 -0.53 8.55
CA TYR A 57 6.99 -1.78 7.86
C TYR A 57 6.27 -1.78 6.52
N ALA A 58 6.92 -2.26 5.47
CA ALA A 58 6.30 -2.50 4.17
C ALA A 58 7.07 -3.62 3.46
N LYS A 59 6.45 -4.79 3.32
CA LYS A 59 7.10 -5.97 2.75
C LYS A 59 6.12 -6.88 2.02
N GLY A 60 6.60 -7.53 0.96
CA GLY A 60 5.88 -8.57 0.24
C GLY A 60 6.39 -9.96 0.60
N PHE A 61 5.52 -10.95 0.47
CA PHE A 61 5.77 -12.36 0.74
C PHE A 61 5.21 -13.21 -0.41
N GLY A 62 5.90 -14.30 -0.75
CA GLY A 62 5.52 -15.17 -1.85
C GLY A 62 5.70 -14.53 -3.23
N TYR A 63 4.87 -14.90 -4.18
CA TYR A 63 4.99 -14.55 -5.59
C TYR A 63 3.76 -13.80 -6.09
N ARG A 64 3.96 -12.75 -6.91
CA ARG A 64 2.93 -12.07 -7.70
C ARG A 64 2.68 -12.78 -9.04
N ASP A 65 3.62 -13.61 -9.44
CA ASP A 65 3.52 -14.53 -10.57
C ASP A 65 4.20 -15.83 -10.13
N TYR A 66 3.36 -16.83 -9.87
CA TYR A 66 3.82 -18.10 -9.33
C TYR A 66 4.58 -18.94 -10.35
N GLU A 67 4.16 -18.90 -11.60
CA GLU A 67 4.77 -19.68 -12.69
C GLU A 67 6.18 -19.18 -12.99
N ASN A 68 6.35 -17.87 -13.10
CA ASN A 68 7.62 -17.23 -13.40
C ASN A 68 8.46 -16.92 -12.15
N LYS A 69 7.98 -17.29 -10.95
CA LYS A 69 8.66 -17.05 -9.66
C LYS A 69 8.99 -15.59 -9.42
N ILE A 70 8.15 -14.66 -9.90
CA ILE A 70 8.33 -13.22 -9.67
C ILE A 70 7.83 -12.88 -8.27
N PRO A 71 8.70 -12.40 -7.36
CA PRO A 71 8.32 -12.18 -5.97
C PRO A 71 7.36 -10.98 -5.80
N VAL A 72 6.55 -11.04 -4.76
CA VAL A 72 5.86 -9.86 -4.21
C VAL A 72 6.86 -8.95 -3.52
N ASN A 73 6.71 -7.66 -3.67
CA ASN A 73 7.47 -6.65 -2.96
C ASN A 73 6.56 -5.49 -2.50
N ALA A 74 7.12 -4.51 -1.78
CA ALA A 74 6.37 -3.37 -1.26
C ALA A 74 5.68 -2.50 -2.35
N ASN A 75 6.12 -2.61 -3.61
CA ASN A 75 5.57 -1.85 -4.75
C ASN A 75 4.64 -2.70 -5.63
N THR A 76 4.37 -3.95 -5.25
CA THR A 76 3.43 -4.79 -6.00
C THR A 76 2.01 -4.26 -5.85
N LEU A 77 1.31 -4.08 -6.97
CA LEU A 77 -0.08 -3.63 -6.98
C LEU A 77 -1.00 -4.82 -6.77
N PHE A 78 -1.96 -4.64 -5.87
CA PHE A 78 -3.04 -5.58 -5.59
C PHE A 78 -4.40 -4.93 -5.85
N ALA A 79 -5.34 -5.70 -6.37
CA ALA A 79 -6.73 -5.27 -6.41
C ALA A 79 -7.28 -5.20 -4.97
N ILE A 80 -7.85 -4.05 -4.62
CA ILE A 80 -8.38 -3.83 -3.26
C ILE A 80 -9.84 -4.28 -3.10
N GLY A 81 -10.43 -4.84 -4.15
CA GLY A 81 -11.78 -5.35 -4.13
C GLY A 81 -12.80 -4.34 -3.57
N SER A 82 -13.65 -4.77 -2.66
CA SER A 82 -14.69 -3.94 -2.05
C SER A 82 -14.18 -2.80 -1.15
N CYS A 83 -12.91 -2.76 -0.79
CA CYS A 83 -12.33 -1.59 -0.13
C CYS A 83 -12.48 -0.32 -0.98
N THR A 84 -12.60 -0.46 -2.31
CA THR A 84 -12.92 0.63 -3.24
C THR A 84 -14.20 1.37 -2.85
N LYS A 85 -15.19 0.70 -2.24
CA LYS A 85 -16.46 1.33 -1.83
C LYS A 85 -16.25 2.47 -0.83
N ALA A 86 -15.29 2.34 0.08
CA ALA A 86 -14.98 3.38 1.05
C ALA A 86 -14.47 4.65 0.35
N PHE A 87 -13.62 4.49 -0.66
CA PHE A 87 -13.13 5.63 -1.46
C PHE A 87 -14.26 6.27 -2.27
N THR A 88 -15.09 5.46 -2.93
CA THR A 88 -16.25 5.95 -3.69
C THR A 88 -17.21 6.73 -2.77
N SER A 89 -17.56 6.17 -1.61
CA SER A 89 -18.44 6.85 -0.65
C SER A 89 -17.83 8.16 -0.14
N SER A 90 -16.52 8.20 0.09
CA SER A 90 -15.83 9.43 0.51
C SER A 90 -15.90 10.52 -0.57
N ILE A 91 -15.70 10.14 -1.85
CA ILE A 91 -15.82 11.08 -2.98
C ILE A 91 -17.24 11.61 -3.10
N LEU A 92 -18.26 10.72 -3.01
CA LEU A 92 -19.66 11.13 -3.03
C LEU A 92 -20.00 12.07 -1.86
N GLY A 93 -19.46 11.82 -0.67
CA GLY A 93 -19.60 12.71 0.48
C GLY A 93 -19.00 14.09 0.25
N LEU A 94 -17.85 14.19 -0.42
CA LEU A 94 -17.26 15.47 -0.82
C LEU A 94 -18.13 16.20 -1.83
N LEU A 95 -18.64 15.51 -2.85
CA LEU A 95 -19.51 16.11 -3.85
C LEU A 95 -20.83 16.60 -3.24
N ASN A 96 -21.41 15.86 -2.29
CA ASN A 96 -22.57 16.29 -1.55
C ASN A 96 -22.27 17.56 -0.73
N LYS A 97 -21.15 17.60 -0.01
CA LYS A 97 -20.71 18.79 0.73
C LYS A 97 -20.51 20.02 -0.16
N GLU A 98 -20.09 19.82 -1.41
CA GLU A 98 -19.93 20.88 -2.42
C GLU A 98 -21.25 21.26 -3.13
N GLY A 99 -22.38 20.64 -2.75
CA GLY A 99 -23.69 20.86 -3.38
C GLY A 99 -23.80 20.36 -4.83
N LYS A 100 -22.91 19.45 -5.23
CA LYS A 100 -22.88 18.88 -6.59
C LYS A 100 -23.78 17.66 -6.74
N LEU A 101 -24.17 17.04 -5.65
CA LEU A 101 -25.16 15.97 -5.58
C LEU A 101 -25.88 16.00 -4.23
N ASP A 102 -27.09 15.42 -4.20
CA ASP A 102 -27.82 15.12 -2.97
C ASP A 102 -27.99 13.61 -2.84
N PHE A 103 -27.78 13.08 -1.63
CA PHE A 103 -27.96 11.64 -1.35
C PHE A 103 -29.43 11.20 -1.43
N GLU A 104 -30.37 12.11 -1.29
CA GLU A 104 -31.81 11.84 -1.44
C GLU A 104 -32.23 11.82 -2.92
N ASP A 105 -31.38 12.27 -3.82
CA ASP A 105 -31.65 12.26 -5.25
C ASP A 105 -31.51 10.86 -5.84
N SER A 106 -32.29 10.59 -6.89
CA SER A 106 -32.09 9.38 -7.69
C SER A 106 -30.81 9.48 -8.54
N PRO A 107 -29.97 8.44 -8.60
CA PRO A 107 -28.77 8.43 -9.43
C PRO A 107 -29.00 8.74 -10.90
N ILE A 108 -30.19 8.47 -11.44
CA ILE A 108 -30.55 8.81 -12.84
C ILE A 108 -30.59 10.32 -13.09
N ASN A 109 -30.68 11.15 -12.04
CA ASN A 109 -30.60 12.61 -12.18
C ASN A 109 -29.22 13.05 -12.62
N TYR A 110 -28.20 12.30 -12.26
CA TYR A 110 -26.77 12.56 -12.53
C TYR A 110 -26.24 11.73 -13.70
N VAL A 111 -26.69 10.49 -13.86
CA VAL A 111 -26.25 9.55 -14.90
C VAL A 111 -27.46 9.20 -15.78
N LYS A 112 -27.65 9.95 -16.87
CA LYS A 112 -28.84 9.84 -17.72
C LYS A 112 -28.99 8.50 -18.45
N GLU A 113 -27.89 7.80 -18.68
CA GLU A 113 -27.83 6.49 -19.33
C GLU A 113 -28.19 5.35 -18.37
N LEU A 114 -28.18 5.61 -17.04
CA LEU A 114 -28.49 4.59 -16.04
C LEU A 114 -29.94 4.10 -16.19
N ARG A 115 -30.10 2.78 -16.18
CA ARG A 115 -31.40 2.11 -16.20
C ARG A 115 -31.41 1.05 -15.09
N PHE A 116 -32.45 1.08 -14.30
CA PHE A 116 -32.72 0.04 -13.31
C PHE A 116 -33.61 -1.03 -13.91
N TYR A 117 -33.39 -2.29 -13.50
CA TYR A 117 -34.21 -3.42 -13.94
C TYR A 117 -35.67 -3.26 -13.47
N ASN A 118 -35.84 -2.71 -12.27
CA ASN A 118 -37.16 -2.42 -11.68
C ASN A 118 -37.20 -0.93 -11.29
N PRO A 119 -38.01 -0.11 -11.97
CA PRO A 119 -38.14 1.32 -11.70
C PRO A 119 -38.80 1.61 -10.35
#